data_150d03c1f0b02c60062d6bbf377a0286
#
_entry.id   150d03c1f0b02c60062d6bbf377a0286
#
_cell.length_a   1.000
_cell.length_b   1.000
_cell.length_c   1.000
_cell.angle_alpha   90.00
_cell.angle_beta   90.00
_cell.angle_gamma   90.00
#
_symmetry.space_group_name_H-M   'P 1'
#
loop_
_entity.id
_entity.type
_entity.pdbx_description
1 polymer ?
#
loop_
_entity_poly.entity_id
_entity_poly.type
_entity_poly.pdbx_seq_one_letter_code
_entity_poly.pdbx_strand_id
1 'polypeptide(L)'
;MRRWQWVSLLSSSLFFAVPTFAGDLDVLGKFIEQKQVGDQSDTLSSFITNHPDANLETRAQIAGPLLSSQSALIMNNETGEILYQKNINQVRSIASISKLVSAMVVLDANQNMNEHITITDAEIDRLKNSTSRLSVGTVMTRRELLHIGLMSSENRAIHALARTYPGGMPAFVDAMNRKVAELGMTNARFYEPTGLDPRNQATARDLALLVRGASQYPLIRQYSTDNSGSVYTSNGRVEQYRNSNALVREGAWPIALQKTGYIREAGRSMVLLTSVQNQPVTIVLLNSPSSTTRVSDARALRSWAMQQSL
;
A
#
# COMPACT_ATOMS: atom_id res chain seq x y z
N MET A 1 9.39 -36.85 65.96
CA MET A 1 9.56 -38.05 65.11
C MET A 1 8.38 -38.11 64.13
N ARG A 2 8.54 -37.69 62.89
CA ARG A 2 7.65 -38.03 61.77
C ARG A 2 8.49 -38.09 60.50
N ARG A 3 8.48 -39.28 59.88
CA ARG A 3 9.21 -39.65 58.66
C ARG A 3 8.57 -38.96 57.46
N TRP A 4 9.34 -38.39 56.59
CA TRP A 4 8.91 -37.97 55.26
C TRP A 4 9.15 -39.09 54.26
N GLN A 5 8.08 -39.52 53.59
CA GLN A 5 8.15 -40.41 52.44
C GLN A 5 8.20 -39.57 51.16
N TRP A 6 9.16 -39.89 50.31
CA TRP A 6 9.31 -39.39 48.94
C TRP A 6 8.37 -40.13 48.02
N VAL A 7 7.49 -39.41 47.35
CA VAL A 7 6.68 -39.92 46.23
C VAL A 7 7.30 -39.45 44.94
N SER A 8 7.84 -40.37 44.16
CA SER A 8 8.35 -40.15 42.80
C SER A 8 7.17 -40.02 41.87
N LEU A 9 7.02 -38.86 41.25
CA LEU A 9 6.10 -38.62 40.13
C LEU A 9 6.85 -38.87 38.81
N LEU A 10 6.50 -39.95 38.15
CA LEU A 10 6.84 -40.22 36.75
C LEU A 10 6.09 -39.24 35.84
N SER A 11 6.81 -38.34 35.19
CA SER A 11 6.29 -37.49 34.14
C SER A 11 6.27 -38.21 32.80
N SER A 12 5.08 -38.60 32.37
CA SER A 12 4.85 -39.13 31.03
C SER A 12 4.78 -37.94 30.05
N SER A 13 5.81 -37.79 29.24
CA SER A 13 5.84 -36.80 28.14
C SER A 13 4.96 -37.30 27.00
N LEU A 14 3.81 -36.66 26.82
CA LEU A 14 2.99 -36.79 25.63
C LEU A 14 3.62 -35.93 24.51
N PHE A 15 4.24 -36.59 23.54
CA PHE A 15 4.63 -35.99 22.25
C PHE A 15 3.36 -35.78 21.43
N PHE A 16 2.95 -34.53 21.29
CA PHE A 16 2.03 -34.14 20.22
C PHE A 16 2.82 -34.08 18.92
N ALA A 17 2.54 -35.01 18.02
CA ALA A 17 3.01 -34.94 16.64
C ALA A 17 2.30 -33.78 15.92
N VAL A 18 3.05 -32.75 15.56
CA VAL A 18 2.62 -31.70 14.63
C VAL A 18 2.70 -32.30 13.22
N PRO A 19 1.63 -32.27 12.42
CA PRO A 19 1.74 -32.71 11.02
C PRO A 19 2.59 -31.67 10.26
N THR A 20 3.79 -32.08 9.89
CA THR A 20 4.63 -31.36 8.93
C THR A 20 4.00 -31.53 7.55
N PHE A 21 3.50 -30.45 6.98
CA PHE A 21 3.22 -30.36 5.55
C PHE A 21 4.57 -30.35 4.80
N ALA A 22 5.10 -31.51 4.53
CA ALA A 22 6.30 -31.75 3.71
C ALA A 22 5.85 -32.28 2.33
N GLY A 23 4.96 -31.54 1.64
CA GLY A 23 4.42 -31.98 0.35
C GLY A 23 5.13 -31.42 -0.88
N ASP A 24 5.71 -30.23 -0.81
CA ASP A 24 6.14 -29.51 -2.02
C ASP A 24 7.65 -29.46 -2.28
N LEU A 25 8.48 -29.83 -1.30
CA LEU A 25 9.94 -29.90 -1.49
C LEU A 25 10.41 -31.24 -2.09
N ASP A 26 9.61 -32.29 -1.99
CA ASP A 26 9.98 -33.62 -2.45
C ASP A 26 9.83 -33.79 -3.99
N VAL A 27 9.00 -33.00 -4.64
CA VAL A 27 8.82 -33.06 -6.10
C VAL A 27 10.04 -32.51 -6.82
N LEU A 28 10.65 -31.42 -6.30
CA LEU A 28 11.86 -30.85 -6.88
C LEU A 28 13.10 -31.73 -6.61
N GLY A 29 13.17 -32.34 -5.41
CA GLY A 29 14.23 -33.27 -5.04
C GLY A 29 14.22 -34.55 -5.91
N LYS A 30 13.07 -35.16 -6.12
CA LYS A 30 12.90 -36.33 -7.01
C LYS A 30 13.17 -36.04 -8.47
N PHE A 31 12.89 -34.82 -8.93
CA PHE A 31 13.19 -34.36 -10.29
C PHE A 31 14.70 -34.19 -10.52
N ILE A 32 15.44 -33.76 -9.48
CA ILE A 32 16.91 -33.62 -9.54
C ILE A 32 17.61 -34.95 -9.44
N GLU A 33 17.13 -35.90 -8.62
CA GLU A 33 17.73 -37.26 -8.50
C GLU A 33 17.52 -38.13 -9.74
N GLN A 34 16.44 -37.95 -10.50
CA GLN A 34 16.19 -38.73 -11.73
C GLN A 34 17.02 -38.32 -12.95
N LYS A 35 17.80 -37.21 -12.88
CA LYS A 35 18.55 -36.65 -14.01
C LYS A 35 20.06 -36.53 -13.81
N GLN A 36 20.70 -37.50 -13.23
CA GLN A 36 22.17 -37.61 -13.27
C GLN A 36 22.74 -38.31 -14.51
N VAL A 37 22.01 -38.39 -15.62
CA VAL A 37 22.60 -38.87 -16.92
C VAL A 37 21.97 -38.07 -18.07
N GLY A 38 22.73 -37.16 -18.71
CA GLY A 38 22.39 -36.54 -19.99
C GLY A 38 22.29 -35.02 -19.98
N ASP A 39 22.95 -34.43 -20.92
CA ASP A 39 23.09 -33.03 -21.30
C ASP A 39 22.02 -32.02 -20.76
N GLN A 40 22.46 -31.05 -19.94
CA GLN A 40 21.59 -30.15 -19.18
C GLN A 40 21.04 -28.96 -19.99
N SER A 41 21.40 -28.79 -21.25
CA SER A 41 21.02 -27.61 -22.05
C SER A 41 19.62 -27.68 -22.68
N ASP A 42 19.12 -28.87 -23.00
CA ASP A 42 17.89 -29.03 -23.79
C ASP A 42 16.58 -29.08 -22.97
N THR A 43 16.66 -29.34 -21.67
CA THR A 43 15.45 -29.55 -20.84
C THR A 43 14.84 -28.25 -20.30
N LEU A 44 15.66 -27.27 -20.01
CA LEU A 44 15.16 -25.95 -19.60
C LEU A 44 14.51 -25.23 -20.79
N SER A 45 15.11 -25.37 -21.96
CA SER A 45 14.64 -24.77 -23.21
C SER A 45 13.28 -25.35 -23.65
N SER A 46 13.03 -26.66 -23.49
CA SER A 46 11.78 -27.32 -23.87
C SER A 46 10.61 -27.02 -22.91
N PHE A 47 10.92 -26.81 -21.63
CA PHE A 47 9.91 -26.38 -20.64
C PHE A 47 9.46 -24.94 -20.93
N ILE A 48 10.39 -24.09 -21.33
CA ILE A 48 10.15 -22.69 -21.69
C ILE A 48 9.27 -22.54 -22.95
N THR A 49 9.44 -23.39 -23.96
CA THR A 49 8.69 -23.34 -25.22
C THR A 49 7.24 -23.84 -25.11
N ASN A 50 6.92 -24.71 -24.15
CA ASN A 50 5.60 -25.32 -24.03
C ASN A 50 4.61 -24.56 -23.11
N HIS A 51 5.06 -23.49 -22.39
CA HIS A 51 4.24 -22.71 -21.49
C HIS A 51 4.60 -21.21 -21.58
N PRO A 52 4.24 -20.54 -22.69
CA PRO A 52 4.63 -19.15 -22.94
C PRO A 52 4.11 -18.17 -21.86
N ASP A 53 2.94 -18.44 -21.25
CA ASP A 53 2.34 -17.56 -20.23
C ASP A 53 2.96 -17.74 -18.83
N ALA A 54 3.46 -18.95 -18.50
CA ALA A 54 4.16 -19.21 -17.24
C ALA A 54 5.55 -18.54 -17.17
N ASN A 55 6.13 -18.22 -18.33
CA ASN A 55 7.50 -17.74 -18.44
C ASN A 55 7.70 -16.28 -18.03
N LEU A 56 6.72 -15.40 -18.24
CA LEU A 56 6.89 -13.97 -17.94
C LEU A 56 6.80 -13.71 -16.43
N GLU A 57 5.86 -14.35 -15.75
CA GLU A 57 5.73 -14.21 -14.28
C GLU A 57 6.88 -14.89 -13.54
N THR A 58 7.32 -16.06 -13.99
CA THR A 58 8.42 -16.80 -13.36
C THR A 58 9.79 -16.13 -13.58
N ARG A 59 10.03 -15.54 -14.75
CA ARG A 59 11.27 -14.79 -15.02
C ARG A 59 11.41 -13.53 -14.19
N ALA A 60 10.32 -12.77 -14.03
CA ALA A 60 10.32 -11.58 -13.19
C ALA A 60 10.48 -11.90 -11.70
N GLN A 61 9.97 -13.04 -11.22
CA GLN A 61 10.14 -13.50 -9.83
C GLN A 61 11.56 -14.00 -9.53
N ILE A 62 12.25 -14.61 -10.50
CA ILE A 62 13.60 -15.18 -10.30
C ILE A 62 14.67 -14.08 -10.40
N ALA A 63 14.43 -13.01 -11.15
CA ALA A 63 15.41 -11.95 -11.41
C ALA A 63 15.38 -10.79 -10.39
N GLY A 64 14.41 -10.73 -9.47
CA GLY A 64 14.17 -9.61 -8.57
C GLY A 64 14.50 -9.90 -7.10
N PRO A 65 14.46 -8.88 -6.24
CA PRO A 65 14.74 -9.03 -4.82
C PRO A 65 13.64 -9.82 -4.10
N LEU A 66 14.04 -10.56 -3.05
CA LEU A 66 13.09 -11.18 -2.13
C LEU A 66 12.43 -10.10 -1.28
N LEU A 67 11.09 -10.06 -1.30
CA LEU A 67 10.29 -9.05 -0.60
C LEU A 67 9.38 -9.69 0.44
N SER A 68 9.24 -9.00 1.57
CA SER A 68 8.27 -9.36 2.62
C SER A 68 6.84 -8.92 2.28
N SER A 69 6.67 -7.92 1.45
CA SER A 69 5.36 -7.50 0.92
C SER A 69 4.73 -8.61 0.10
N GLN A 70 3.44 -8.84 0.28
CA GLN A 70 2.76 -9.96 -0.41
C GLN A 70 2.46 -9.65 -1.87
N SER A 71 2.21 -8.38 -2.20
CA SER A 71 2.14 -7.93 -3.60
C SER A 71 3.08 -6.77 -3.81
N ALA A 72 3.76 -6.74 -4.94
CA ALA A 72 4.70 -5.68 -5.28
C ALA A 72 4.77 -5.46 -6.80
N LEU A 73 4.98 -4.19 -7.21
CA LEU A 73 5.09 -3.81 -8.60
C LEU A 73 6.06 -2.64 -8.74
N ILE A 74 6.89 -2.69 -9.80
CA ILE A 74 7.54 -1.51 -10.37
C ILE A 74 7.03 -1.32 -11.80
N MET A 75 6.62 -0.10 -12.13
CA MET A 75 6.16 0.27 -13.45
C MET A 75 6.83 1.58 -13.89
N ASN A 76 7.32 1.63 -15.13
CA ASN A 76 7.68 2.89 -15.75
C ASN A 76 6.41 3.73 -15.91
N ASN A 77 6.38 4.92 -15.32
CA ASN A 77 5.16 5.74 -15.26
C ASN A 77 4.80 6.41 -16.60
N GLU A 78 5.76 6.56 -17.50
CA GLU A 78 5.54 7.11 -18.84
C GLU A 78 5.07 6.04 -19.82
N THR A 79 5.80 4.93 -19.93
CA THR A 79 5.52 3.88 -20.91
C THR A 79 4.42 2.92 -20.44
N GLY A 80 4.24 2.74 -19.11
CA GLY A 80 3.35 1.73 -18.51
C GLY A 80 3.99 0.34 -18.47
N GLU A 81 5.26 0.19 -18.86
CA GLU A 81 5.99 -1.07 -18.79
C GLU A 81 6.18 -1.54 -17.35
N ILE A 82 5.90 -2.81 -17.11
CA ILE A 82 6.09 -3.44 -15.79
C ILE A 82 7.49 -4.02 -15.75
N LEU A 83 8.33 -3.45 -14.87
CA LEU A 83 9.73 -3.83 -14.68
C LEU A 83 9.88 -4.95 -13.66
N TYR A 84 9.02 -4.97 -12.63
CA TYR A 84 8.97 -5.99 -11.58
C TYR A 84 7.53 -6.29 -11.20
N GLN A 85 7.24 -7.55 -10.94
CA GLN A 85 5.91 -7.97 -10.50
C GLN A 85 5.95 -9.12 -9.49
N LYS A 86 5.06 -9.03 -8.49
CA LYS A 86 4.78 -10.08 -7.51
C LYS A 86 3.30 -9.99 -7.14
N ASN A 87 2.49 -10.99 -7.49
CA ASN A 87 1.06 -11.06 -7.15
C ASN A 87 0.27 -9.79 -7.51
N ILE A 88 0.57 -9.17 -8.66
CA ILE A 88 0.06 -7.84 -9.03
C ILE A 88 -1.43 -7.80 -9.33
N ASN A 89 -2.06 -8.92 -9.64
CA ASN A 89 -3.48 -9.04 -9.94
C ASN A 89 -4.32 -9.49 -8.73
N GLN A 90 -3.69 -9.70 -7.57
CA GLN A 90 -4.40 -10.08 -6.36
C GLN A 90 -5.12 -8.88 -5.75
N VAL A 91 -6.45 -8.95 -5.65
CA VAL A 91 -7.28 -7.94 -5.00
C VAL A 91 -7.02 -7.94 -3.49
N ARG A 92 -6.77 -6.76 -2.91
CA ARG A 92 -6.48 -6.58 -1.49
C ARG A 92 -7.10 -5.29 -0.97
N SER A 93 -7.39 -5.26 0.34
CA SER A 93 -7.64 -4.00 1.05
C SER A 93 -6.42 -3.08 0.91
N ILE A 94 -6.65 -1.80 0.61
CA ILE A 94 -5.60 -0.83 0.32
C ILE A 94 -5.46 0.27 1.38
N ALA A 95 -6.34 0.26 2.38
CA ALA A 95 -6.35 1.24 3.46
C ALA A 95 -6.28 2.69 2.91
N SER A 96 -5.53 3.55 3.57
CA SER A 96 -5.44 4.98 3.26
C SER A 96 -4.82 5.32 1.90
N ILE A 97 -4.42 4.34 1.07
CA ILE A 97 -4.10 4.62 -0.34
C ILE A 97 -5.34 5.16 -1.06
N SER A 98 -6.55 4.79 -0.61
CA SER A 98 -7.85 5.34 -1.03
C SER A 98 -7.88 6.87 -1.08
N LYS A 99 -7.11 7.54 -0.22
CA LYS A 99 -7.08 9.01 -0.14
C LYS A 99 -6.51 9.69 -1.39
N LEU A 100 -5.78 8.97 -2.23
CA LEU A 100 -5.37 9.50 -3.53
C LEU A 100 -6.58 9.67 -4.46
N VAL A 101 -7.50 8.69 -4.50
CA VAL A 101 -8.76 8.80 -5.25
C VAL A 101 -9.60 9.93 -4.69
N SER A 102 -9.74 10.01 -3.35
CA SER A 102 -10.47 11.08 -2.69
C SER A 102 -9.92 12.47 -3.06
N ALA A 103 -8.59 12.61 -3.08
CA ALA A 103 -7.94 13.87 -3.45
C ALA A 103 -8.23 14.27 -4.90
N MET A 104 -8.21 13.32 -5.83
CA MET A 104 -8.57 13.58 -7.24
C MET A 104 -10.03 14.05 -7.33
N VAL A 105 -10.97 13.39 -6.65
CA VAL A 105 -12.39 13.77 -6.63
C VAL A 105 -12.60 15.17 -6.05
N VAL A 106 -11.90 15.51 -4.96
CA VAL A 106 -11.94 16.86 -4.37
C VAL A 106 -11.47 17.92 -5.36
N LEU A 107 -10.38 17.66 -6.07
CA LEU A 107 -9.81 18.62 -7.02
C LEU A 107 -10.65 18.75 -8.29
N ASP A 108 -11.21 17.64 -8.80
CA ASP A 108 -12.08 17.65 -9.98
C ASP A 108 -13.41 18.38 -9.74
N ALA A 109 -13.88 18.43 -8.49
CA ALA A 109 -15.09 19.15 -8.13
C ALA A 109 -14.99 20.68 -8.26
N ASN A 110 -13.78 21.23 -8.44
CA ASN A 110 -13.50 22.66 -8.58
C ASN A 110 -14.15 23.54 -7.51
N GLN A 111 -14.36 23.02 -6.31
CA GLN A 111 -14.88 23.76 -5.18
C GLN A 111 -13.86 24.79 -4.69
N ASN A 112 -14.35 25.88 -4.05
CA ASN A 112 -13.47 26.90 -3.48
C ASN A 112 -12.50 26.27 -2.44
N MET A 113 -11.22 26.23 -2.75
CA MET A 113 -10.18 25.68 -1.89
C MET A 113 -9.92 26.51 -0.63
N ASN A 114 -10.38 27.76 -0.59
CA ASN A 114 -10.29 28.66 0.58
C ASN A 114 -11.58 28.63 1.44
N GLU A 115 -12.58 27.83 1.07
CA GLU A 115 -13.77 27.63 1.88
C GLU A 115 -13.40 27.00 3.22
N HIS A 116 -13.92 27.62 4.31
CA HIS A 116 -13.71 27.11 5.67
C HIS A 116 -14.70 25.99 5.98
N ILE A 117 -14.19 24.88 6.46
CA ILE A 117 -14.95 23.68 6.82
C ILE A 117 -14.69 23.40 8.29
N THR A 118 -15.78 23.20 9.04
CA THR A 118 -15.70 22.81 10.46
C THR A 118 -15.71 21.30 10.58
N ILE A 119 -14.79 20.78 11.38
CA ILE A 119 -14.77 19.37 11.82
C ILE A 119 -15.90 19.16 12.82
N THR A 120 -16.76 18.20 12.55
CA THR A 120 -17.93 17.89 13.38
C THR A 120 -17.84 16.50 13.99
N ASP A 121 -18.85 16.09 14.76
CA ASP A 121 -18.98 14.73 15.30
C ASP A 121 -19.11 13.67 14.19
N ALA A 122 -19.53 14.05 12.98
CA ALA A 122 -19.62 13.18 11.82
C ALA A 122 -18.24 12.64 11.39
N GLU A 123 -17.15 13.36 11.69
CA GLU A 123 -15.79 12.97 11.38
C GLU A 123 -15.16 12.01 12.39
N ILE A 124 -15.87 11.68 13.49
CA ILE A 124 -15.38 10.69 14.46
C ILE A 124 -15.46 9.29 13.84
N ASP A 125 -14.31 8.63 13.73
CA ASP A 125 -14.24 7.27 13.23
C ASP A 125 -14.90 6.29 14.21
N ARG A 126 -16.03 5.75 13.79
CA ARG A 126 -16.79 4.71 14.54
C ARG A 126 -16.58 3.30 13.96
N LEU A 127 -15.82 3.19 12.86
CA LEU A 127 -15.58 1.92 12.19
C LEU A 127 -14.38 1.17 12.80
N LYS A 128 -13.29 1.90 13.03
CA LYS A 128 -12.02 1.36 13.57
C LYS A 128 -11.59 2.02 14.88
N ASN A 129 -12.33 3.04 15.34
CA ASN A 129 -11.98 3.86 16.50
C ASN A 129 -10.56 4.45 16.41
N SER A 130 -10.16 4.84 15.21
CA SER A 130 -8.85 5.47 15.00
C SER A 130 -8.80 6.83 15.70
N THR A 131 -7.67 7.11 16.33
CA THR A 131 -7.44 8.40 16.98
C THR A 131 -7.11 9.48 15.96
N SER A 132 -7.52 10.72 16.26
CA SER A 132 -7.16 11.90 15.48
C SER A 132 -6.73 13.03 16.42
N ARG A 133 -5.77 13.83 16.00
CA ARG A 133 -5.37 15.07 16.68
C ARG A 133 -6.22 16.25 16.28
N LEU A 134 -7.00 16.11 15.20
CA LEU A 134 -7.91 17.15 14.72
C LEU A 134 -9.19 17.11 15.54
N SER A 135 -9.31 18.03 16.53
CA SER A 135 -10.47 18.07 17.42
C SER A 135 -11.74 18.55 16.71
N VAL A 136 -12.89 18.06 17.18
CA VAL A 136 -14.21 18.56 16.77
C VAL A 136 -14.30 20.07 17.07
N GLY A 137 -14.92 20.83 16.18
CA GLY A 137 -14.99 22.29 16.24
C GLY A 137 -13.80 23.01 15.56
N THR A 138 -12.74 22.29 15.18
CA THR A 138 -11.63 22.89 14.42
C THR A 138 -12.12 23.35 13.04
N VAL A 139 -11.75 24.56 12.67
CA VAL A 139 -12.09 25.15 11.37
C VAL A 139 -10.82 25.25 10.52
N MET A 140 -10.89 24.72 9.33
CA MET A 140 -9.78 24.72 8.36
C MET A 140 -10.30 24.98 6.96
N THR A 141 -9.46 25.52 6.09
CA THR A 141 -9.78 25.62 4.67
C THR A 141 -9.81 24.23 4.01
N ARG A 142 -10.56 24.09 2.93
CA ARG A 142 -10.58 22.88 2.09
C ARG A 142 -9.16 22.47 1.68
N ARG A 143 -8.32 23.44 1.35
CA ARG A 143 -6.91 23.28 0.99
C ARG A 143 -6.10 22.64 2.13
N GLU A 144 -6.22 23.17 3.34
CA GLU A 144 -5.50 22.66 4.52
C GLU A 144 -5.95 21.24 4.89
N LEU A 145 -7.25 20.96 4.81
CA LEU A 145 -7.76 19.60 5.01
C LEU A 145 -7.19 18.61 3.99
N LEU A 146 -7.15 18.98 2.70
CA LEU A 146 -6.56 18.15 1.67
C LEU A 146 -5.07 17.90 1.92
N HIS A 147 -4.35 18.96 2.33
CA HIS A 147 -2.92 18.88 2.65
C HIS A 147 -2.63 17.86 3.75
N ILE A 148 -3.25 17.99 4.94
CA ILE A 148 -2.98 17.05 6.03
C ILE A 148 -3.56 15.65 5.76
N GLY A 149 -4.62 15.55 4.98
CA GLY A 149 -5.17 14.28 4.53
C GLY A 149 -4.22 13.47 3.65
N LEU A 150 -3.45 14.14 2.79
CA LEU A 150 -2.44 13.52 1.94
C LEU A 150 -1.11 13.30 2.66
N MET A 151 -0.58 14.33 3.32
CA MET A 151 0.73 14.31 3.98
C MET A 151 0.77 13.35 5.17
N SER A 152 -0.12 13.54 6.13
CA SER A 152 -0.15 12.77 7.39
C SER A 152 -1.19 11.66 7.43
N SER A 153 -2.00 11.54 6.37
CA SER A 153 -3.09 10.56 6.29
C SER A 153 -4.25 10.81 7.26
N GLU A 154 -4.55 12.09 7.57
CA GLU A 154 -5.59 12.46 8.53
C GLU A 154 -6.99 12.05 8.04
N ASN A 155 -7.66 11.18 8.81
CA ASN A 155 -8.95 10.61 8.42
C ASN A 155 -10.09 11.62 8.51
N ARG A 156 -10.14 12.42 9.59
CA ARG A 156 -11.20 13.43 9.78
C ARG A 156 -11.16 14.49 8.69
N ALA A 157 -9.96 14.86 8.24
CA ALA A 157 -9.79 15.82 7.16
C ALA A 157 -10.41 15.31 5.85
N ILE A 158 -10.11 14.07 5.44
CA ILE A 158 -10.67 13.50 4.22
C ILE A 158 -12.17 13.24 4.34
N HIS A 159 -12.65 12.81 5.50
CA HIS A 159 -14.08 12.62 5.73
C HIS A 159 -14.86 13.94 5.63
N ALA A 160 -14.34 15.04 6.21
CA ALA A 160 -14.94 16.38 6.12
C ALA A 160 -15.00 16.88 4.67
N LEU A 161 -13.95 16.64 3.87
CA LEU A 161 -13.95 16.96 2.45
C LEU A 161 -15.04 16.19 1.69
N ALA A 162 -15.23 14.91 1.99
CA ALA A 162 -16.27 14.10 1.35
C ALA A 162 -17.68 14.48 1.83
N ARG A 163 -17.86 14.81 3.11
CA ARG A 163 -19.15 15.28 3.66
C ARG A 163 -19.60 16.59 2.99
N THR A 164 -18.64 17.49 2.73
CA THR A 164 -18.92 18.81 2.13
C THR A 164 -18.84 18.82 0.60
N TYR A 165 -18.76 17.65 -0.01
CA TYR A 165 -18.85 17.50 -1.47
C TYR A 165 -20.29 17.75 -1.95
N PRO A 166 -20.52 18.27 -3.17
CA PRO A 166 -21.87 18.42 -3.72
C PRO A 166 -22.62 17.09 -3.77
N GLY A 167 -23.74 17.02 -3.06
CA GLY A 167 -24.50 15.76 -2.88
C GLY A 167 -24.02 14.89 -1.70
N GLY A 168 -23.01 15.35 -0.94
CA GLY A 168 -22.54 14.70 0.28
C GLY A 168 -21.78 13.40 0.07
N MET A 169 -21.68 12.61 1.14
CA MET A 169 -20.91 11.37 1.17
C MET A 169 -21.31 10.35 0.08
N PRO A 170 -22.60 10.07 -0.20
CA PRO A 170 -22.97 9.12 -1.25
C PRO A 170 -22.47 9.55 -2.63
N ALA A 171 -22.68 10.82 -3.00
CA ALA A 171 -22.21 11.36 -4.28
C ALA A 171 -20.68 11.37 -4.39
N PHE A 172 -19.97 11.57 -3.27
CA PHE A 172 -18.52 11.50 -3.23
C PHE A 172 -18.01 10.07 -3.52
N VAL A 173 -18.58 9.06 -2.87
CA VAL A 173 -18.21 7.65 -3.09
C VAL A 173 -18.52 7.21 -4.52
N ASP A 174 -19.66 7.65 -5.09
CA ASP A 174 -19.96 7.41 -6.48
C ASP A 174 -18.94 8.07 -7.42
N ALA A 175 -18.51 9.30 -7.09
CA ALA A 175 -17.45 9.98 -7.85
C ALA A 175 -16.09 9.25 -7.74
N MET A 176 -15.75 8.70 -6.58
CA MET A 176 -14.56 7.85 -6.44
C MET A 176 -14.61 6.64 -7.38
N ASN A 177 -15.74 5.93 -7.41
CA ASN A 177 -15.88 4.75 -8.27
C ASN A 177 -15.91 5.10 -9.76
N ARG A 178 -16.49 6.25 -10.16
CA ARG A 178 -16.36 6.75 -11.53
C ARG A 178 -14.91 7.08 -11.88
N LYS A 179 -14.19 7.77 -10.99
CA LYS A 179 -12.78 8.14 -11.20
C LYS A 179 -11.90 6.93 -11.45
N VAL A 180 -12.05 5.86 -10.66
CA VAL A 180 -11.23 4.64 -10.85
C VAL A 180 -11.60 3.89 -12.13
N ALA A 181 -12.86 3.92 -12.55
CA ALA A 181 -13.27 3.38 -13.84
C ALA A 181 -12.64 4.17 -15.01
N GLU A 182 -12.62 5.52 -14.93
CA GLU A 182 -11.94 6.40 -15.91
C GLU A 182 -10.43 6.08 -16.02
N LEU A 183 -9.79 5.70 -14.89
CA LEU A 183 -8.39 5.31 -14.87
C LEU A 183 -8.12 3.88 -15.36
N GLY A 184 -9.16 3.11 -15.68
CA GLY A 184 -9.05 1.71 -16.10
C GLY A 184 -8.74 0.73 -14.96
N MET A 185 -9.01 1.11 -13.69
CA MET A 185 -8.82 0.28 -12.50
C MET A 185 -9.97 -0.72 -12.35
N THR A 186 -9.98 -1.75 -13.16
CA THR A 186 -11.11 -2.68 -13.30
C THR A 186 -11.38 -3.56 -12.08
N ASN A 187 -10.40 -3.72 -11.20
CA ASN A 187 -10.52 -4.54 -9.97
C ASN A 187 -10.60 -3.68 -8.71
N ALA A 188 -10.79 -2.35 -8.85
CA ALA A 188 -10.89 -1.45 -7.71
C ALA A 188 -12.35 -1.16 -7.34
N ARG A 189 -12.62 -1.09 -6.03
CA ARG A 189 -13.93 -0.71 -5.50
C ARG A 189 -13.77 0.10 -4.22
N PHE A 190 -14.58 1.16 -4.08
CA PHE A 190 -14.55 2.07 -2.93
C PHE A 190 -15.93 2.17 -2.30
N TYR A 191 -15.97 2.20 -0.96
CA TYR A 191 -17.18 2.28 -0.14
C TYR A 191 -17.18 3.49 0.78
N GLU A 192 -15.98 4.08 1.02
CA GLU A 192 -15.83 5.30 1.82
C GLU A 192 -14.51 6.03 1.45
N PRO A 193 -14.34 7.32 1.86
CA PRO A 193 -13.27 8.16 1.34
C PRO A 193 -11.89 7.92 1.97
N THR A 194 -11.80 7.29 3.15
CA THR A 194 -10.57 7.32 3.97
C THR A 194 -9.69 6.08 3.87
N GLY A 195 -10.29 4.93 3.51
CA GLY A 195 -9.64 3.62 3.51
C GLY A 195 -9.70 2.90 4.86
N LEU A 196 -10.60 3.29 5.76
CA LEU A 196 -10.85 2.59 7.01
C LEU A 196 -11.70 1.34 6.79
N ASP A 197 -12.57 1.34 5.79
CA ASP A 197 -13.36 0.19 5.41
C ASP A 197 -12.48 -0.81 4.60
N PRO A 198 -12.33 -2.06 5.06
CA PRO A 198 -11.52 -3.06 4.36
C PRO A 198 -12.06 -3.45 2.99
N ARG A 199 -13.30 -3.07 2.65
CA ARG A 199 -13.89 -3.25 1.33
C ARG A 199 -13.36 -2.26 0.30
N ASN A 200 -12.64 -1.19 0.70
CA ASN A 200 -11.84 -0.39 -0.23
C ASN A 200 -10.68 -1.26 -0.72
N GLN A 201 -10.80 -1.76 -1.93
CA GLN A 201 -9.93 -2.79 -2.47
C GLN A 201 -9.44 -2.42 -3.88
N ALA A 202 -8.26 -2.90 -4.22
CA ALA A 202 -7.65 -2.81 -5.54
C ALA A 202 -6.52 -3.84 -5.68
N THR A 203 -6.02 -4.02 -6.89
CA THR A 203 -4.79 -4.76 -7.18
C THR A 203 -3.58 -3.83 -7.20
N ALA A 204 -2.36 -4.39 -7.14
CA ALA A 204 -1.16 -3.58 -7.31
C ALA A 204 -1.08 -2.95 -8.71
N ARG A 205 -1.61 -3.62 -9.73
CA ARG A 205 -1.75 -3.09 -11.10
C ARG A 205 -2.69 -1.89 -11.14
N ASP A 206 -3.86 -1.96 -10.52
CA ASP A 206 -4.79 -0.82 -10.41
C ASP A 206 -4.13 0.37 -9.71
N LEU A 207 -3.39 0.12 -8.62
CA LEU A 207 -2.72 1.18 -7.89
C LEU A 207 -1.58 1.85 -8.66
N ALA A 208 -0.93 1.15 -9.58
CA ALA A 208 0.03 1.77 -10.49
C ALA A 208 -0.68 2.75 -11.44
N LEU A 209 -1.85 2.40 -11.97
CA LEU A 209 -2.69 3.31 -12.77
C LEU A 209 -3.17 4.49 -11.94
N LEU A 210 -3.54 4.27 -10.67
CA LEU A 210 -3.92 5.35 -9.74
C LEU A 210 -2.77 6.35 -9.56
N VAL A 211 -1.55 5.88 -9.30
CA VAL A 211 -0.37 6.76 -9.13
C VAL A 211 -0.12 7.55 -10.40
N ARG A 212 -0.20 6.91 -11.57
CA ARG A 212 -0.05 7.57 -12.87
C ARG A 212 -1.08 8.68 -13.05
N GLY A 213 -2.37 8.42 -12.76
CA GLY A 213 -3.43 9.43 -12.83
C GLY A 213 -3.24 10.54 -11.80
N ALA A 214 -2.99 10.20 -10.54
CA ALA A 214 -2.80 11.16 -9.45
C ALA A 214 -1.57 12.05 -9.68
N SER A 215 -0.54 11.57 -10.37
CA SER A 215 0.65 12.36 -10.70
C SER A 215 0.40 13.53 -11.64
N GLN A 216 -0.73 13.57 -12.31
CA GLN A 216 -1.14 14.71 -13.16
C GLN A 216 -1.62 15.92 -12.34
N TYR A 217 -1.89 15.74 -11.03
CA TYR A 217 -2.37 16.79 -10.13
C TYR A 217 -1.20 17.41 -9.36
N PRO A 218 -0.80 18.67 -9.64
CA PRO A 218 0.32 19.31 -8.95
C PRO A 218 0.15 19.36 -7.43
N LEU A 219 -1.08 19.64 -6.94
CA LEU A 219 -1.36 19.67 -5.50
C LEU A 219 -1.24 18.31 -4.82
N ILE A 220 -1.58 17.21 -5.50
CA ILE A 220 -1.40 15.86 -4.95
C ILE A 220 0.09 15.56 -4.81
N ARG A 221 0.89 15.88 -5.82
CA ARG A 221 2.35 15.71 -5.73
C ARG A 221 2.92 16.51 -4.57
N GLN A 222 2.63 17.80 -4.51
CA GLN A 222 3.12 18.71 -3.47
C GLN A 222 2.71 18.21 -2.08
N TYR A 223 1.42 18.06 -1.80
CA TYR A 223 0.92 17.76 -0.47
C TYR A 223 1.28 16.36 0.02
N SER A 224 1.36 15.38 -0.86
CA SER A 224 1.77 14.04 -0.48
C SER A 224 3.25 13.93 -0.09
N THR A 225 4.09 14.89 -0.54
CA THR A 225 5.54 14.87 -0.31
C THR A 225 6.02 15.95 0.66
N ASP A 226 5.17 16.84 1.12
CA ASP A 226 5.51 17.78 2.19
C ASP A 226 5.92 17.04 3.46
N ASN A 227 6.94 17.54 4.14
CA ASN A 227 7.59 16.85 5.26
C ASN A 227 6.81 16.98 6.58
N SER A 228 6.27 18.18 6.84
CA SER A 228 5.54 18.50 8.06
C SER A 228 4.60 19.69 7.84
N GLY A 229 3.67 19.85 8.77
CA GLY A 229 2.74 20.98 8.83
C GLY A 229 2.17 21.13 10.22
N SER A 230 1.55 22.26 10.51
CA SER A 230 0.90 22.54 11.79
C SER A 230 -0.53 23.01 11.59
N VAL A 231 -1.39 22.70 12.55
CA VAL A 231 -2.81 23.07 12.56
C VAL A 231 -3.17 23.67 13.90
N TYR A 232 -3.86 24.82 13.89
CA TYR A 232 -4.50 25.38 15.08
C TYR A 232 -5.86 24.70 15.27
N THR A 233 -6.04 24.03 16.39
CA THR A 233 -7.25 23.29 16.70
C THR A 233 -8.20 24.09 17.60
N SER A 234 -9.48 23.74 17.61
CA SER A 234 -10.52 24.43 18.40
C SER A 234 -10.28 24.44 19.89
N ASN A 235 -9.49 23.49 20.40
CA ASN A 235 -9.09 23.43 21.82
C ASN A 235 -7.88 24.34 22.17
N GLY A 236 -7.49 25.25 21.26
CA GLY A 236 -6.39 26.20 21.45
C GLY A 236 -4.98 25.61 21.33
N ARG A 237 -4.85 24.38 20.85
CA ARG A 237 -3.54 23.73 20.65
C ARG A 237 -3.06 23.88 19.23
N VAL A 238 -1.74 23.88 19.07
CA VAL A 238 -1.07 23.72 17.77
C VAL A 238 -0.63 22.27 17.64
N GLU A 239 -1.31 21.53 16.75
CA GLU A 239 -0.96 20.14 16.46
C GLU A 239 0.07 20.09 15.34
N GLN A 240 1.15 19.36 15.58
CA GLN A 240 2.21 19.14 14.60
C GLN A 240 1.95 17.84 13.84
N TYR A 241 1.93 17.94 12.52
CA TYR A 241 1.78 16.81 11.62
C TYR A 241 3.09 16.55 10.88
N ARG A 242 3.39 15.29 10.64
CA ARG A 242 4.54 14.85 9.86
C ARG A 242 4.08 13.91 8.74
N ASN A 243 4.84 13.89 7.66
CA ASN A 243 4.57 12.95 6.57
C ASN A 243 4.49 11.53 7.10
N SER A 244 3.49 10.79 6.66
CA SER A 244 3.28 9.40 7.08
C SER A 244 4.36 8.44 6.55
N ASN A 245 5.09 8.83 5.48
CA ASN A 245 6.14 8.04 4.86
C ASN A 245 7.52 8.42 5.41
N ALA A 246 8.23 7.43 6.00
CA ALA A 246 9.58 7.64 6.50
C ALA A 246 10.56 8.04 5.39
N LEU A 247 10.42 7.48 4.18
CA LEU A 247 11.31 7.80 3.04
C LEU A 247 11.23 9.28 2.64
N VAL A 248 10.06 9.91 2.74
CA VAL A 248 9.91 11.36 2.52
C VAL A 248 10.63 12.14 3.62
N ARG A 249 10.40 11.75 4.89
CA ARG A 249 11.03 12.44 6.04
C ARG A 249 12.56 12.34 6.04
N GLU A 250 13.10 11.24 5.52
CA GLU A 250 14.55 11.03 5.38
C GLU A 250 15.15 11.89 4.25
N GLY A 251 14.36 12.25 3.23
CA GLY A 251 14.82 13.05 2.10
C GLY A 251 15.88 12.36 1.22
N ALA A 252 16.07 11.05 1.38
CA ALA A 252 17.13 10.31 0.68
C ALA A 252 16.81 10.01 -0.79
N TRP A 253 15.55 10.18 -1.20
CA TRP A 253 15.07 9.86 -2.54
C TRP A 253 14.30 11.04 -3.16
N PRO A 254 14.37 11.21 -4.50
CA PRO A 254 13.48 12.13 -5.20
C PRO A 254 12.08 11.51 -5.31
N ILE A 255 11.24 11.62 -4.28
CA ILE A 255 9.86 11.15 -4.30
C ILE A 255 8.95 12.28 -4.77
N ALA A 256 8.26 12.05 -5.90
CA ALA A 256 7.36 13.01 -6.53
C ALA A 256 5.90 12.87 -6.09
N LEU A 257 5.50 11.70 -5.59
CA LEU A 257 4.18 11.41 -5.03
C LEU A 257 4.28 10.20 -4.11
N GLN A 258 3.50 10.17 -3.04
CA GLN A 258 3.42 9.00 -2.18
C GLN A 258 2.07 8.89 -1.47
N LYS A 259 1.74 7.69 -1.02
CA LYS A 259 0.74 7.44 0.01
C LYS A 259 1.03 6.13 0.73
N THR A 260 0.96 6.17 2.07
CA THR A 260 1.00 4.98 2.91
C THR A 260 -0.40 4.58 3.36
N GLY A 261 -0.60 3.29 3.64
CA GLY A 261 -1.83 2.75 4.17
C GLY A 261 -1.59 1.71 5.26
N TYR A 262 -2.49 1.65 6.22
CA TYR A 262 -2.55 0.61 7.23
C TYR A 262 -3.95 0.50 7.83
N ILE A 263 -4.52 -0.66 7.75
CA ILE A 263 -5.52 -1.23 8.65
C ILE A 263 -5.12 -2.69 8.88
N ARG A 264 -5.71 -3.34 9.88
CA ARG A 264 -5.35 -4.73 10.21
C ARG A 264 -5.50 -5.68 9.01
N GLU A 265 -6.55 -5.51 8.22
CA GLU A 265 -6.90 -6.34 7.07
C GLU A 265 -5.99 -6.09 5.85
N ALA A 266 -5.46 -4.89 5.72
CA ALA A 266 -4.60 -4.49 4.59
C ALA A 266 -3.11 -4.76 4.85
N GLY A 267 -2.70 -4.91 6.13
CA GLY A 267 -1.29 -4.85 6.48
C GLY A 267 -0.69 -3.46 6.17
N ARG A 268 0.62 -3.36 6.11
CA ARG A 268 1.32 -2.12 5.75
C ARG A 268 1.47 -2.01 4.24
N SER A 269 0.94 -0.95 3.66
CA SER A 269 0.94 -0.74 2.21
C SER A 269 1.53 0.64 1.86
N MET A 270 2.09 0.78 0.67
CA MET A 270 2.68 2.02 0.18
C MET A 270 2.63 2.06 -1.35
N VAL A 271 2.33 3.23 -1.87
CA VAL A 271 2.60 3.59 -3.27
C VAL A 271 3.50 4.81 -3.30
N LEU A 272 4.37 4.89 -4.29
CA LEU A 272 5.20 6.06 -4.53
C LEU A 272 5.58 6.19 -6.00
N LEU A 273 5.78 7.45 -6.43
CA LEU A 273 6.41 7.82 -7.69
C LEU A 273 7.78 8.38 -7.37
N THR A 274 8.81 7.82 -7.95
CA THR A 274 10.20 8.23 -7.78
C THR A 274 10.92 8.27 -9.12
N SER A 275 12.21 8.65 -9.13
CA SER A 275 13.06 8.54 -10.30
C SER A 275 14.10 7.43 -10.13
N VAL A 276 14.26 6.63 -11.18
CA VAL A 276 15.29 5.61 -11.32
C VAL A 276 15.95 5.83 -12.68
N GLN A 277 17.25 6.08 -12.72
CA GLN A 277 18.00 6.38 -13.96
C GLN A 277 17.33 7.49 -14.81
N ASN A 278 16.83 8.55 -14.16
CA ASN A 278 16.08 9.66 -14.76
C ASN A 278 14.71 9.27 -15.37
N GLN A 279 14.26 8.02 -15.21
CA GLN A 279 12.92 7.60 -15.61
C GLN A 279 11.93 7.69 -14.42
N PRO A 280 10.71 8.21 -14.61
CA PRO A 280 9.70 8.20 -13.55
C PRO A 280 9.16 6.79 -13.34
N VAL A 281 9.30 6.28 -12.13
CA VAL A 281 8.97 4.90 -11.78
C VAL A 281 7.98 4.87 -10.62
N THR A 282 6.88 4.17 -10.82
CA THR A 282 5.90 3.85 -9.77
C THR A 282 6.30 2.57 -9.05
N ILE A 283 6.34 2.62 -7.72
CA ILE A 283 6.51 1.46 -6.84
C ILE A 283 5.22 1.25 -6.03
N VAL A 284 4.71 0.03 -6.04
CA VAL A 284 3.56 -0.40 -5.23
C VAL A 284 3.99 -1.54 -4.33
N LEU A 285 3.68 -1.45 -3.04
CA LEU A 285 3.90 -2.48 -2.03
C LEU A 285 2.62 -2.67 -1.21
N LEU A 286 2.10 -3.90 -1.17
CA LEU A 286 0.89 -4.23 -0.43
C LEU A 286 1.13 -5.35 0.57
N ASN A 287 0.47 -5.20 1.72
CA ASN A 287 0.46 -6.18 2.80
C ASN A 287 1.87 -6.59 3.27
N SER A 288 2.70 -5.61 3.60
CA SER A 288 3.95 -5.83 4.33
C SER A 288 3.63 -6.08 5.82
N PRO A 289 4.38 -6.95 6.50
CA PRO A 289 4.12 -7.29 7.91
C PRO A 289 4.40 -6.12 8.86
N SER A 290 5.35 -5.24 8.54
CA SER A 290 5.70 -4.09 9.37
C SER A 290 6.03 -2.84 8.55
N SER A 291 6.08 -1.67 9.21
CA SER A 291 6.53 -0.43 8.58
C SER A 291 8.00 -0.50 8.17
N THR A 292 8.83 -1.17 8.95
CA THR A 292 10.26 -1.35 8.67
C THR A 292 10.46 -2.22 7.43
N THR A 293 9.80 -3.37 7.36
CA THR A 293 9.90 -4.27 6.20
C THR A 293 9.38 -3.61 4.93
N ARG A 294 8.29 -2.85 4.99
CA ARG A 294 7.77 -2.08 3.85
C ARG A 294 8.80 -1.09 3.31
N VAL A 295 9.51 -0.38 4.19
CA VAL A 295 10.57 0.56 3.82
C VAL A 295 11.78 -0.19 3.23
N SER A 296 12.17 -1.32 3.84
CA SER A 296 13.25 -2.17 3.33
C SER A 296 12.94 -2.73 1.95
N ASP A 297 11.70 -3.20 1.74
CA ASP A 297 11.23 -3.69 0.44
C ASP A 297 11.28 -2.59 -0.63
N ALA A 298 10.87 -1.35 -0.28
CA ALA A 298 10.94 -0.22 -1.20
C ALA A 298 12.39 0.10 -1.61
N ARG A 299 13.32 0.06 -0.65
CA ARG A 299 14.75 0.26 -0.92
C ARG A 299 15.32 -0.86 -1.78
N ALA A 300 14.99 -2.11 -1.49
CA ALA A 300 15.44 -3.27 -2.26
C ALA A 300 14.96 -3.19 -3.72
N LEU A 301 13.67 -2.87 -3.94
CA LEU A 301 13.11 -2.68 -5.27
C LEU A 301 13.77 -1.54 -6.04
N ARG A 302 13.97 -0.39 -5.39
CA ARG A 302 14.64 0.74 -6.05
C ARG A 302 16.09 0.41 -6.39
N SER A 303 16.84 -0.20 -5.46
CA SER A 303 18.23 -0.61 -5.70
C SER A 303 18.32 -1.62 -6.84
N TRP A 304 17.41 -2.57 -6.89
CA TRP A 304 17.33 -3.53 -8.00
C TRP A 304 17.03 -2.82 -9.33
N ALA A 305 16.06 -1.93 -9.38
CA ALA A 305 15.70 -1.20 -10.57
C ALA A 305 16.85 -0.30 -11.09
N MET A 306 17.68 0.24 -10.20
CA MET A 306 18.89 1.01 -10.57
C MET A 306 19.95 0.17 -11.31
N GLN A 307 19.87 -1.16 -11.22
CA GLN A 307 20.81 -2.09 -11.87
C GLN A 307 20.27 -2.65 -13.18
N GLN A 308 18.98 -2.39 -13.50
CA GLN A 308 18.39 -2.81 -14.76
C GLN A 308 18.69 -1.78 -15.85
N SER A 309 18.70 -2.21 -17.11
CA SER A 309 18.65 -1.30 -18.26
C SER A 309 17.20 -0.87 -18.44
N LEU A 310 16.86 0.38 -18.11
CA LEU A 310 15.52 0.96 -18.27
C LEU A 310 15.41 1.73 -19.59
#